data_001cea912a842cdfb00a1dcba34bbb0f
#
_entry.id   001cea912a842cdfb00a1dcba34bbb0f
#
_cell.length_a   1.000
_cell.length_b   1.000
_cell.length_c   1.000
_cell.angle_alpha   90.00
_cell.angle_beta   90.00
_cell.angle_gamma   90.00
#
_symmetry.space_group_name_H-M   'P 1'
#
loop_
_entity.id
_entity.type
_entity.pdbx_description
1 polymer ?
#
loop_
_entity_poly.entity_id
_entity_poly.type
_entity_poly.pdbx_seq_one_letter_code
_entity_poly.pdbx_strand_id
1 'polypeptide(L)'
;MTLVAGVDSSTQSCKVVVRDLETGATVRTGRASHPDGTEVDPAAWWTALVAAITDAGGLDDVAAISIAGQQHGMVVLDGEGRVIRPALLWNDTRSAGAAADLIAEFGAADLAERTGSVPVASFTLTKLRWLQQNEPQNAARVAAVALPHDWLTWRLRGYGPAGESPLGPVLAELTTDRSDASGTSYWSPATGTYDRALLDAAFGNSGKGHELVLPTVIAPGAHAGTVGRLPEFPTPAGAGATGIVVGAGAGDNAGAALGLGAAAGDVVVSIGTSGTVFAVTETAVRDESGTVAGFADATGLFLPLVATLNAARILDVVAGLLGVGHEELGTLALTAEPGSGGLVLQPYFEGERTPNRPDAAATLFGMTLASTTRENLARAAVEGLLCGLADGLGALRDRGVSASRILLVGGAAQNAAVGVIASEVFDVPVSIPEPGEYVAAGAARQAGWALTGELPAWSTAIAVEHPVRTAAVIGEQYRAVASA
;
A
#
# COMPACT_ATOMS: atom_id res chain seq x y z
N MET A 1 24.39 8.48 -19.37
CA MET A 1 23.10 7.98 -18.88
C MET A 1 23.33 7.48 -17.46
N THR A 2 22.74 8.11 -16.47
CA THR A 2 22.81 7.67 -15.06
C THR A 2 21.58 6.84 -14.76
N LEU A 3 21.78 5.63 -14.25
CA LEU A 3 20.67 4.71 -13.96
C LEU A 3 20.37 4.68 -12.47
N VAL A 4 19.07 4.60 -12.15
CA VAL A 4 18.55 4.41 -10.80
C VAL A 4 17.56 3.24 -10.77
N ALA A 5 17.59 2.46 -9.70
CA ALA A 5 16.73 1.32 -9.52
C ALA A 5 15.67 1.57 -8.45
N GLY A 6 14.46 1.09 -8.70
CA GLY A 6 13.40 1.05 -7.71
C GLY A 6 12.87 -0.37 -7.56
N VAL A 7 12.60 -0.74 -6.32
CA VAL A 7 12.10 -2.04 -5.93
C VAL A 7 10.68 -1.90 -5.39
N ASP A 8 9.80 -2.78 -5.82
CA ASP A 8 8.48 -3.05 -5.24
C ASP A 8 8.50 -4.44 -4.61
N SER A 9 8.59 -4.52 -3.29
CA SER A 9 8.49 -5.78 -2.54
C SER A 9 7.10 -5.88 -1.90
N SER A 10 6.07 -6.04 -2.74
CA SER A 10 4.68 -6.18 -2.32
C SER A 10 4.36 -7.63 -1.86
N THR A 11 3.10 -7.95 -1.66
CA THR A 11 2.69 -9.23 -1.06
C THR A 11 3.03 -10.43 -1.93
N GLN A 12 2.81 -10.37 -3.24
CA GLN A 12 2.90 -11.53 -4.14
C GLN A 12 4.24 -11.65 -4.86
N SER A 13 4.99 -10.57 -5.00
CA SER A 13 6.24 -10.56 -5.76
C SER A 13 7.13 -9.37 -5.40
N CYS A 14 8.42 -9.55 -5.67
CA CYS A 14 9.39 -8.48 -5.79
C CYS A 14 9.56 -8.10 -7.26
N LYS A 15 9.48 -6.81 -7.57
CA LYS A 15 9.71 -6.26 -8.90
C LYS A 15 10.79 -5.20 -8.82
N VAL A 16 11.62 -5.15 -9.83
CA VAL A 16 12.69 -4.16 -9.97
C VAL A 16 12.49 -3.43 -11.29
N VAL A 17 12.54 -2.09 -11.24
CA VAL A 17 12.63 -1.27 -12.44
C VAL A 17 13.92 -0.46 -12.40
N VAL A 18 14.67 -0.46 -13.51
CA VAL A 18 15.84 0.39 -13.69
C VAL A 18 15.48 1.47 -14.69
N ARG A 19 15.69 2.72 -14.30
CA ARG A 19 15.29 3.90 -15.06
C ARG A 19 16.46 4.82 -15.33
N ASP A 20 16.39 5.49 -16.45
CA ASP A 20 17.26 6.64 -16.73
C ASP A 20 16.87 7.82 -15.84
N LEU A 21 17.84 8.37 -15.11
CA LEU A 21 17.59 9.44 -14.13
C LEU A 21 17.06 10.73 -14.77
N GLU A 22 17.52 11.07 -15.97
CA GLU A 22 17.16 12.34 -16.62
C GLU A 22 15.76 12.26 -17.24
N THR A 23 15.46 11.16 -17.94
CA THR A 23 14.22 11.03 -18.71
C THR A 23 13.10 10.32 -17.98
N GLY A 24 13.43 9.54 -16.96
CA GLY A 24 12.50 8.64 -16.28
C GLY A 24 12.11 7.40 -17.12
N ALA A 25 12.73 7.21 -18.28
CA ALA A 25 12.43 6.05 -19.13
C ALA A 25 12.87 4.74 -18.46
N THR A 26 12.01 3.72 -18.51
CA THR A 26 12.36 2.38 -18.05
C THR A 26 13.34 1.75 -19.03
N VAL A 27 14.50 1.35 -18.54
CA VAL A 27 15.57 0.73 -19.32
C VAL A 27 15.47 -0.79 -19.27
N ARG A 28 15.21 -1.34 -18.08
CA ARG A 28 15.04 -2.78 -17.86
C ARG A 28 14.23 -3.07 -16.60
N THR A 29 13.69 -4.26 -16.51
CA THR A 29 12.88 -4.72 -15.39
C THR A 29 13.26 -6.14 -15.00
N GLY A 30 12.95 -6.53 -13.76
CA GLY A 30 13.07 -7.89 -13.29
C GLY A 30 11.99 -8.21 -12.27
N ARG A 31 11.71 -9.51 -12.11
CA ARG A 31 10.66 -9.98 -11.22
C ARG A 31 10.97 -11.33 -10.60
N ALA A 32 10.52 -11.51 -9.34
CA ALA A 32 10.51 -12.80 -8.66
C ALA A 32 9.27 -12.92 -7.77
N SER A 33 8.71 -14.11 -7.62
CA SER A 33 7.53 -14.35 -6.79
C SER A 33 7.89 -14.43 -5.32
N HIS A 34 6.98 -14.01 -4.46
CA HIS A 34 6.99 -14.32 -3.04
C HIS A 34 6.16 -15.58 -2.73
N PRO A 35 6.39 -16.25 -1.58
CA PRO A 35 5.48 -17.27 -1.10
C PRO A 35 4.09 -16.72 -0.82
N ASP A 36 3.07 -17.52 -1.07
CA ASP A 36 1.71 -17.21 -0.66
C ASP A 36 1.53 -17.33 0.86
N GLY A 37 0.58 -16.59 1.41
CA GLY A 37 0.18 -16.69 2.81
C GLY A 37 0.00 -15.36 3.51
N THR A 38 -0.23 -15.44 4.81
CA THR A 38 -0.36 -14.28 5.73
C THR A 38 0.83 -14.18 6.69
N GLU A 39 1.75 -15.13 6.61
CA GLU A 39 2.96 -15.27 7.42
C GLU A 39 4.11 -15.75 6.53
N VAL A 40 5.20 -14.98 6.47
CA VAL A 40 6.33 -15.24 5.57
C VAL A 40 7.66 -15.05 6.29
N ASP A 41 8.60 -15.97 6.06
CA ASP A 41 9.98 -15.77 6.50
C ASP A 41 10.61 -14.62 5.69
N PRO A 42 11.13 -13.56 6.33
CA PRO A 42 11.80 -12.46 5.64
C PRO A 42 12.94 -12.89 4.71
N ALA A 43 13.59 -14.02 4.97
CA ALA A 43 14.61 -14.58 4.08
C ALA A 43 14.07 -14.88 2.66
N ALA A 44 12.77 -15.18 2.52
CA ALA A 44 12.13 -15.36 1.22
C ALA A 44 12.07 -14.06 0.43
N TRP A 45 11.82 -12.91 1.10
CA TRP A 45 11.85 -11.59 0.46
C TRP A 45 13.27 -11.24 -0.02
N TRP A 46 14.29 -11.56 0.80
CA TRP A 46 15.68 -11.37 0.39
C TRP A 46 16.02 -12.19 -0.85
N THR A 47 15.64 -13.46 -0.86
CA THR A 47 15.85 -14.35 -2.01
C THR A 47 15.15 -13.79 -3.26
N ALA A 48 13.91 -13.32 -3.13
CA ALA A 48 13.17 -12.75 -4.23
C ALA A 48 13.77 -11.41 -4.71
N LEU A 49 14.26 -10.55 -3.79
CA LEU A 49 14.95 -9.31 -4.15
C LEU A 49 16.22 -9.61 -4.97
N VAL A 50 17.05 -10.55 -4.53
CA VAL A 50 18.28 -10.96 -5.26
C VAL A 50 17.92 -11.50 -6.64
N ALA A 51 16.89 -12.36 -6.72
CA ALA A 51 16.45 -12.92 -7.99
C ALA A 51 15.90 -11.83 -8.95
N ALA A 52 15.07 -10.92 -8.46
CA ALA A 52 14.51 -9.83 -9.26
C ALA A 52 15.60 -8.84 -9.74
N ILE A 53 16.60 -8.52 -8.90
CA ILE A 53 17.75 -7.71 -9.31
C ILE A 53 18.57 -8.44 -10.39
N THR A 54 18.78 -9.75 -10.24
CA THR A 54 19.50 -10.56 -11.23
C THR A 54 18.74 -10.61 -12.56
N ASP A 55 17.41 -10.81 -12.52
CA ASP A 55 16.54 -10.81 -13.69
C ASP A 55 16.54 -9.43 -14.40
N ALA A 56 16.67 -8.34 -13.63
CA ALA A 56 16.85 -6.98 -14.16
C ALA A 56 18.26 -6.72 -14.73
N GLY A 57 19.17 -7.69 -14.71
CA GLY A 57 20.54 -7.55 -15.23
C GLY A 57 21.55 -7.00 -14.24
N GLY A 58 21.26 -7.04 -12.93
CA GLY A 58 22.17 -6.62 -11.86
C GLY A 58 22.17 -5.13 -11.58
N LEU A 59 23.12 -4.70 -10.72
CA LEU A 59 23.27 -3.31 -10.25
C LEU A 59 24.58 -2.63 -10.73
N ASP A 60 25.36 -3.27 -11.60
CA ASP A 60 26.73 -2.83 -11.91
C ASP A 60 26.84 -1.40 -12.49
N ASP A 61 25.79 -0.94 -13.17
CA ASP A 61 25.68 0.36 -13.80
C ASP A 61 24.66 1.30 -13.11
N VAL A 62 24.14 0.87 -11.94
CA VAL A 62 23.16 1.63 -11.16
C VAL A 62 23.86 2.54 -10.14
N ALA A 63 23.48 3.81 -10.10
CA ALA A 63 24.05 4.79 -9.17
C ALA A 63 23.30 4.85 -7.83
N ALA A 64 22.00 4.56 -7.83
CA ALA A 64 21.17 4.54 -6.62
C ALA A 64 20.04 3.54 -6.72
N ILE A 65 19.60 3.02 -5.57
CA ILE A 65 18.46 2.09 -5.43
C ILE A 65 17.60 2.49 -4.23
N SER A 66 16.29 2.30 -4.32
CA SER A 66 15.37 2.43 -3.18
C SER A 66 14.35 1.30 -3.18
N ILE A 67 13.85 0.93 -2.01
CA ILE A 67 12.93 -0.18 -1.82
C ILE A 67 11.61 0.34 -1.28
N ALA A 68 10.53 0.14 -2.02
CA ALA A 68 9.17 0.22 -1.48
C ALA A 68 8.68 -1.19 -1.14
N GLY A 69 7.92 -1.32 -0.06
CA GLY A 69 7.44 -2.62 0.41
C GLY A 69 6.01 -2.58 0.94
N GLN A 70 5.44 -3.78 1.08
CA GLN A 70 4.13 -3.94 1.73
C GLN A 70 4.17 -3.39 3.14
N GLN A 71 3.14 -2.63 3.52
CA GLN A 71 3.05 -1.98 4.83
C GLN A 71 2.70 -2.96 5.96
N HIS A 72 2.94 -2.54 7.20
CA HIS A 72 2.48 -3.20 8.45
C HIS A 72 3.12 -4.55 8.79
N GLY A 73 3.93 -5.14 7.93
CA GLY A 73 4.57 -6.44 8.19
C GLY A 73 5.42 -6.39 9.47
N MET A 74 5.16 -7.33 10.42
CA MET A 74 5.89 -7.37 11.67
C MET A 74 7.14 -8.23 11.56
N VAL A 75 8.31 -7.63 11.39
CA VAL A 75 9.62 -8.29 11.48
C VAL A 75 10.19 -8.04 12.88
N VAL A 76 10.34 -9.09 13.68
CA VAL A 76 10.90 -9.02 15.02
C VAL A 76 12.28 -9.69 15.07
N LEU A 77 13.28 -8.95 15.56
CA LEU A 77 14.68 -9.35 15.59
C LEU A 77 15.17 -9.52 17.03
N ASP A 78 16.02 -10.53 17.26
CA ASP A 78 16.77 -10.67 18.52
C ASP A 78 18.04 -9.80 18.52
N GLY A 79 18.78 -9.79 19.64
CA GLY A 79 20.00 -9.00 19.79
C GLY A 79 21.14 -9.39 18.83
N GLU A 80 21.04 -10.57 18.23
CA GLU A 80 21.98 -11.08 17.23
C GLU A 80 21.51 -10.78 15.77
N GLY A 81 20.41 -10.01 15.61
CA GLY A 81 19.84 -9.65 14.33
C GLY A 81 19.09 -10.78 13.63
N ARG A 82 18.84 -11.91 14.33
CA ARG A 82 18.08 -13.02 13.76
C ARG A 82 16.59 -12.76 13.85
N VAL A 83 15.88 -13.12 12.79
CA VAL A 83 14.42 -13.13 12.77
C VAL A 83 13.92 -14.15 13.78
N ILE A 84 13.11 -13.71 14.75
CA ILE A 84 12.60 -14.55 15.86
C ILE A 84 11.53 -15.51 15.38
N ARG A 85 10.72 -15.08 14.42
CA ARG A 85 9.64 -15.85 13.81
C ARG A 85 9.31 -15.28 12.44
N PRO A 86 8.62 -16.03 11.55
CA PRO A 86 8.10 -15.49 10.31
C PRO A 86 7.24 -14.23 10.54
N ALA A 87 7.37 -13.27 9.63
CA ALA A 87 6.66 -11.99 9.73
C ALA A 87 5.17 -12.15 9.50
N LEU A 88 4.35 -11.57 10.35
CA LEU A 88 2.90 -11.46 10.13
C LEU A 88 2.63 -10.32 9.15
N LEU A 89 1.94 -10.61 8.05
CA LEU A 89 1.66 -9.66 6.99
C LEU A 89 0.43 -8.79 7.30
N TRP A 90 0.18 -7.81 6.44
CA TRP A 90 -0.96 -6.90 6.57
C TRP A 90 -2.33 -7.60 6.48
N ASN A 91 -2.41 -8.71 5.75
CA ASN A 91 -3.61 -9.53 5.57
C ASN A 91 -3.80 -10.63 6.64
N ASP A 92 -2.93 -10.68 7.66
CA ASP A 92 -3.10 -11.59 8.79
C ASP A 92 -4.10 -11.00 9.80
N THR A 93 -5.12 -11.79 10.14
CA THR A 93 -6.22 -11.34 11.00
C THR A 93 -6.12 -11.82 12.45
N ARG A 94 -5.09 -12.63 12.81
CA ARG A 94 -4.96 -13.21 14.15
C ARG A 94 -4.86 -12.20 15.28
N SER A 95 -4.40 -10.99 15.00
CA SER A 95 -4.30 -9.89 15.97
C SER A 95 -5.57 -9.03 16.11
N ALA A 96 -6.72 -9.46 15.55
CA ALA A 96 -7.97 -8.69 15.67
C ALA A 96 -8.42 -8.52 17.14
N GLY A 97 -8.28 -9.54 17.99
CA GLY A 97 -8.54 -9.44 19.43
C GLY A 97 -7.62 -8.44 20.13
N ALA A 98 -6.32 -8.45 19.78
CA ALA A 98 -5.36 -7.48 20.32
C ALA A 98 -5.65 -6.04 19.88
N ALA A 99 -6.20 -5.84 18.68
CA ALA A 99 -6.67 -4.53 18.23
C ALA A 99 -7.86 -4.05 19.09
N ALA A 100 -8.83 -4.92 19.33
CA ALA A 100 -9.98 -4.61 20.20
C ALA A 100 -9.53 -4.26 21.63
N ASP A 101 -8.57 -5.01 22.20
CA ASP A 101 -8.00 -4.74 23.52
C ASP A 101 -7.36 -3.34 23.60
N LEU A 102 -6.56 -2.96 22.59
CA LEU A 102 -5.90 -1.64 22.53
C LEU A 102 -6.93 -0.51 22.39
N ILE A 103 -7.98 -0.71 21.58
CA ILE A 103 -9.07 0.28 21.46
C ILE A 103 -9.85 0.41 22.79
N ALA A 104 -10.09 -0.70 23.49
CA ALA A 104 -10.74 -0.66 24.80
C ALA A 104 -9.88 0.02 25.88
N GLU A 105 -8.54 -0.16 25.82
CA GLU A 105 -7.58 0.41 26.77
C GLU A 105 -7.40 1.93 26.59
N PHE A 106 -7.27 2.40 25.34
CA PHE A 106 -6.92 3.79 25.04
C PHE A 106 -8.08 4.64 24.48
N GLY A 107 -9.08 4.00 23.87
CA GLY A 107 -10.13 4.67 23.11
C GLY A 107 -9.72 5.00 21.67
N ALA A 108 -10.69 4.87 20.75
CA ALA A 108 -10.45 5.10 19.33
C ALA A 108 -10.01 6.54 19.02
N ALA A 109 -10.61 7.52 19.69
CA ALA A 109 -10.28 8.94 19.51
C ALA A 109 -8.84 9.26 19.94
N ASP A 110 -8.37 8.72 21.08
CA ASP A 110 -7.00 8.95 21.56
C ASP A 110 -5.97 8.29 20.60
N LEU A 111 -6.25 7.07 20.15
CA LEU A 111 -5.38 6.37 19.19
C LEU A 111 -5.29 7.13 17.86
N ALA A 112 -6.41 7.60 17.32
CA ALA A 112 -6.45 8.39 16.09
C ALA A 112 -5.71 9.74 16.26
N GLU A 113 -5.83 10.40 17.41
CA GLU A 113 -5.12 11.65 17.69
C GLU A 113 -3.61 11.43 17.77
N ARG A 114 -3.15 10.35 18.43
CA ARG A 114 -1.74 10.05 18.67
C ARG A 114 -1.02 9.56 17.42
N THR A 115 -1.66 8.70 16.60
CA THR A 115 -1.00 7.97 15.50
C THR A 115 -1.63 8.18 14.13
N GLY A 116 -2.70 8.99 14.04
CA GLY A 116 -3.44 9.22 12.80
C GLY A 116 -4.42 8.10 12.45
N SER A 117 -4.46 6.99 13.19
CA SER A 117 -5.27 5.83 12.83
C SER A 117 -5.81 5.09 14.05
N VAL A 118 -6.99 4.50 13.92
CA VAL A 118 -7.49 3.48 14.85
C VAL A 118 -6.96 2.13 14.38
N PRO A 119 -6.17 1.41 15.20
CA PRO A 119 -5.52 0.18 14.76
C PRO A 119 -6.52 -0.96 14.51
N VAL A 120 -6.29 -1.69 13.43
CA VAL A 120 -6.96 -2.96 13.11
C VAL A 120 -5.91 -4.08 13.06
N ALA A 121 -6.31 -5.32 12.81
CA ALA A 121 -5.42 -6.48 12.76
C ALA A 121 -4.20 -6.29 11.83
N SER A 122 -4.32 -5.49 10.79
CA SER A 122 -3.24 -5.22 9.83
C SER A 122 -2.03 -4.51 10.44
N PHE A 123 -2.21 -3.67 11.47
CA PHE A 123 -1.17 -2.80 11.99
C PHE A 123 -0.13 -3.52 12.85
N THR A 124 1.11 -3.05 12.83
CA THR A 124 2.23 -3.68 13.55
C THR A 124 2.02 -3.68 15.06
N LEU A 125 1.47 -2.61 15.64
CA LEU A 125 1.18 -2.50 17.08
C LEU A 125 0.30 -3.65 17.57
N THR A 126 -0.75 -3.99 16.84
CA THR A 126 -1.69 -5.06 17.22
C THR A 126 -1.03 -6.44 17.16
N LYS A 127 -0.14 -6.65 16.19
CA LYS A 127 0.64 -7.89 16.06
C LYS A 127 1.66 -8.04 17.19
N LEU A 128 2.26 -6.95 17.66
CA LEU A 128 3.16 -6.97 18.82
C LEU A 128 2.38 -7.30 20.11
N ARG A 129 1.17 -6.74 20.28
CA ARG A 129 0.29 -7.10 21.42
C ARG A 129 -0.10 -8.56 21.35
N TRP A 130 -0.47 -9.05 20.16
CA TRP A 130 -0.77 -10.45 19.94
C TRP A 130 0.44 -11.35 20.25
N LEU A 131 1.65 -10.96 19.81
CA LEU A 131 2.89 -11.69 20.09
C LEU A 131 3.12 -11.81 21.60
N GLN A 132 2.96 -10.73 22.34
CA GLN A 132 3.09 -10.73 23.80
C GLN A 132 2.09 -11.66 24.47
N GLN A 133 0.85 -11.69 24.01
CA GLN A 133 -0.23 -12.49 24.58
C GLN A 133 -0.12 -13.98 24.26
N ASN A 134 0.32 -14.32 23.05
CA ASN A 134 0.26 -15.68 22.51
C ASN A 134 1.63 -16.37 22.40
N GLU A 135 2.71 -15.60 22.27
CA GLU A 135 4.08 -16.11 22.16
C GLU A 135 5.04 -15.36 23.09
N PRO A 136 4.80 -15.36 24.43
CA PRO A 136 5.55 -14.54 25.39
C PRO A 136 7.06 -14.83 25.40
N GLN A 137 7.46 -16.07 25.06
CA GLN A 137 8.87 -16.42 24.95
C GLN A 137 9.54 -15.74 23.75
N ASN A 138 8.85 -15.62 22.62
CA ASN A 138 9.32 -14.86 21.46
C ASN A 138 9.31 -13.37 21.77
N ALA A 139 8.25 -12.84 22.38
CA ALA A 139 8.14 -11.45 22.79
C ALA A 139 9.30 -11.03 23.72
N ALA A 140 9.70 -11.89 24.65
CA ALA A 140 10.81 -11.62 25.55
C ALA A 140 12.17 -11.46 24.84
N ARG A 141 12.36 -12.11 23.68
CA ARG A 141 13.59 -12.06 22.88
C ARG A 141 13.69 -10.85 21.96
N VAL A 142 12.59 -10.14 21.71
CA VAL A 142 12.57 -9.01 20.74
C VAL A 142 13.53 -7.93 21.21
N ALA A 143 14.52 -7.60 20.40
CA ALA A 143 15.46 -6.50 20.60
C ALA A 143 15.17 -5.34 19.63
N ALA A 144 14.64 -5.64 18.43
CA ALA A 144 14.24 -4.63 17.46
C ALA A 144 12.96 -5.05 16.71
N VAL A 145 12.22 -4.06 16.23
CA VAL A 145 11.06 -4.23 15.35
C VAL A 145 11.33 -3.46 14.06
N ALA A 146 11.13 -4.11 12.93
CA ALA A 146 11.27 -3.53 11.60
C ALA A 146 10.06 -3.86 10.72
N LEU A 147 9.87 -3.10 9.65
CA LEU A 147 8.92 -3.39 8.60
C LEU A 147 9.62 -4.12 7.43
N PRO A 148 8.89 -4.66 6.46
CA PRO A 148 9.51 -5.43 5.37
C PRO A 148 10.58 -4.64 4.60
N HIS A 149 10.30 -3.39 4.21
CA HIS A 149 11.28 -2.59 3.48
C HIS A 149 12.46 -2.14 4.35
N ASP A 150 12.25 -1.89 5.65
CA ASP A 150 13.31 -1.55 6.60
C ASP A 150 14.33 -2.68 6.68
N TRP A 151 13.81 -3.91 6.86
CA TRP A 151 14.63 -5.11 6.96
C TRP A 151 15.40 -5.37 5.65
N LEU A 152 14.74 -5.26 4.49
CA LEU A 152 15.38 -5.43 3.18
C LEU A 152 16.45 -4.36 2.95
N THR A 153 16.18 -3.10 3.29
CA THR A 153 17.14 -2.00 3.20
C THR A 153 18.36 -2.24 4.08
N TRP A 154 18.14 -2.70 5.32
CA TRP A 154 19.21 -3.04 6.26
C TRP A 154 20.07 -4.19 5.72
N ARG A 155 19.45 -5.25 5.17
CA ARG A 155 20.14 -6.35 4.51
C ARG A 155 20.95 -5.89 3.30
N LEU A 156 20.37 -5.05 2.44
CA LEU A 156 21.02 -4.54 1.23
C LEU A 156 22.26 -3.70 1.56
N ARG A 157 22.26 -3.01 2.69
CA ARG A 157 23.40 -2.24 3.21
C ARG A 157 24.50 -3.11 3.79
N GLY A 158 24.31 -4.43 3.88
CA GLY A 158 25.31 -5.39 4.36
C GLY A 158 25.18 -5.75 5.84
N TYR A 159 24.17 -5.26 6.53
CA TYR A 159 23.83 -5.66 7.89
C TYR A 159 23.02 -6.96 7.89
N GLY A 160 22.91 -7.63 9.04
CA GLY A 160 22.14 -8.86 9.16
C GLY A 160 22.59 -9.70 10.34
N PRO A 161 22.15 -10.97 10.43
CA PRO A 161 22.48 -11.84 11.55
C PRO A 161 23.98 -11.97 11.77
N ALA A 162 24.36 -12.13 13.05
CA ALA A 162 25.73 -12.33 13.45
C ALA A 162 26.33 -13.58 12.76
N GLY A 163 27.47 -13.39 12.10
CA GLY A 163 28.18 -14.43 11.37
C GLY A 163 27.62 -14.76 9.98
N GLU A 164 26.52 -14.11 9.56
CA GLU A 164 25.86 -14.35 8.27
C GLU A 164 25.89 -13.12 7.34
N SER A 165 26.32 -11.96 7.85
CA SER A 165 26.38 -10.71 7.10
C SER A 165 27.69 -9.98 7.32
N PRO A 166 28.18 -9.22 6.31
CA PRO A 166 29.50 -8.59 6.36
C PRO A 166 29.67 -7.58 7.51
N LEU A 167 28.60 -6.83 7.84
CA LEU A 167 28.63 -5.76 8.86
C LEU A 167 28.02 -6.19 10.19
N GLY A 168 27.47 -7.43 10.28
CA GLY A 168 26.89 -7.96 11.48
C GLY A 168 25.56 -7.32 11.91
N PRO A 169 25.09 -7.62 13.14
CA PRO A 169 23.74 -7.27 13.61
C PRO A 169 23.67 -5.88 14.24
N VAL A 170 24.14 -4.85 13.57
CA VAL A 170 24.05 -3.49 14.10
C VAL A 170 22.63 -2.99 13.95
N LEU A 171 21.76 -3.28 14.95
CA LEU A 171 20.34 -2.95 14.93
C LEU A 171 20.08 -1.43 14.89
N ALA A 172 20.98 -0.62 15.44
CA ALA A 172 20.90 0.84 15.40
C ALA A 172 20.98 1.43 13.96
N GLU A 173 21.40 0.63 13.00
CA GLU A 173 21.47 1.00 11.59
C GLU A 173 20.17 0.68 10.81
N LEU A 174 19.13 0.18 11.48
CA LEU A 174 17.81 0.08 10.89
C LEU A 174 17.27 1.48 10.56
N THR A 175 16.79 1.66 9.34
CA THR A 175 16.17 2.89 8.86
C THR A 175 14.80 2.59 8.28
N THR A 176 13.90 3.56 8.36
CA THR A 176 12.58 3.54 7.73
C THR A 176 12.26 4.91 7.15
N ASP A 177 11.21 5.00 6.36
CA ASP A 177 10.64 6.26 5.94
C ASP A 177 9.38 6.60 6.76
N ARG A 178 8.89 7.82 6.56
CA ARG A 178 7.70 8.30 7.27
C ARG A 178 6.41 7.59 6.84
N SER A 179 6.31 7.18 5.57
CA SER A 179 5.09 6.56 5.05
C SER A 179 4.88 5.17 5.66
N ASP A 180 5.93 4.36 5.73
CA ASP A 180 5.84 3.03 6.32
C ASP A 180 5.77 3.10 7.85
N ALA A 181 6.55 3.99 8.50
CA ALA A 181 6.47 4.24 9.93
C ALA A 181 5.04 4.59 10.39
N SER A 182 4.29 5.36 9.60
CA SER A 182 2.89 5.71 9.91
C SER A 182 1.95 4.49 9.92
N GLY A 183 2.30 3.42 9.20
CA GLY A 183 1.58 2.16 9.18
C GLY A 183 1.81 1.27 10.41
N THR A 184 2.62 1.69 11.36
CA THR A 184 2.92 0.92 12.58
C THR A 184 1.86 1.04 13.66
N SER A 185 1.10 2.13 13.72
CA SER A 185 0.23 2.56 14.83
C SER A 185 0.96 2.84 16.15
N TYR A 186 2.28 3.08 16.10
CA TYR A 186 3.06 3.63 17.21
C TYR A 186 4.04 4.72 16.76
N TRP A 187 3.83 5.28 15.57
CA TRP A 187 4.51 6.48 15.08
C TRP A 187 3.47 7.50 14.60
N SER A 188 3.66 8.77 14.96
CA SER A 188 2.72 9.84 14.62
C SER A 188 3.14 10.55 13.34
N PRO A 189 2.34 10.53 12.26
CA PRO A 189 2.64 11.28 11.04
C PRO A 189 2.60 12.81 11.26
N ALA A 190 1.83 13.27 12.24
CA ALA A 190 1.67 14.68 12.55
C ALA A 190 2.87 15.27 13.33
N THR A 191 3.45 14.50 14.26
CA THR A 191 4.59 14.96 15.08
C THR A 191 5.94 14.43 14.60
N GLY A 192 5.94 13.38 13.76
CA GLY A 192 7.16 12.73 13.28
C GLY A 192 7.89 11.91 14.35
N THR A 193 7.20 11.45 15.41
CA THR A 193 7.81 10.80 16.55
C THR A 193 7.17 9.45 16.89
N TYR A 194 7.95 8.53 17.45
CA TYR A 194 7.46 7.28 17.99
C TYR A 194 6.77 7.49 19.34
N ASP A 195 5.61 6.87 19.49
CA ASP A 195 4.88 6.78 20.75
C ASP A 195 5.33 5.52 21.53
N ARG A 196 6.33 5.70 22.37
CA ARG A 196 6.91 4.63 23.15
C ARG A 196 5.96 4.08 24.22
N ALA A 197 4.98 4.88 24.66
CA ALA A 197 4.00 4.41 25.63
C ALA A 197 3.00 3.42 24.99
N LEU A 198 2.53 3.68 23.76
CA LEU A 198 1.72 2.71 23.01
C LEU A 198 2.50 1.42 22.74
N LEU A 199 3.77 1.55 22.36
CA LEU A 199 4.63 0.40 22.13
C LEU A 199 4.83 -0.42 23.40
N ASP A 200 5.03 0.23 24.55
CA ASP A 200 5.17 -0.47 25.83
C ASP A 200 3.88 -1.17 26.26
N ALA A 201 2.74 -0.54 26.02
CA ALA A 201 1.43 -1.16 26.25
C ALA A 201 1.26 -2.45 25.42
N ALA A 202 1.76 -2.49 24.18
CA ALA A 202 1.75 -3.74 23.40
C ALA A 202 2.53 -4.87 24.07
N PHE A 203 3.53 -4.57 24.86
CA PHE A 203 4.30 -5.52 25.68
C PHE A 203 3.83 -5.61 27.14
N GLY A 204 2.58 -5.23 27.43
CA GLY A 204 1.97 -5.37 28.75
C GLY A 204 2.53 -4.41 29.80
N ASN A 205 2.96 -3.21 29.39
CA ASN A 205 3.52 -2.16 30.27
C ASN A 205 4.73 -2.67 31.10
N SER A 206 5.57 -3.46 30.46
CA SER A 206 6.75 -4.10 31.10
C SER A 206 8.01 -3.23 31.10
N GLY A 207 7.97 -2.05 30.47
CA GLY A 207 9.13 -1.22 30.17
C GLY A 207 9.83 -1.58 28.85
N LYS A 208 9.52 -2.73 28.28
CA LYS A 208 10.19 -3.25 27.08
C LYS A 208 10.04 -2.34 25.86
N GLY A 209 8.88 -1.73 25.67
CA GLY A 209 8.63 -0.80 24.57
C GLY A 209 9.57 0.40 24.55
N HIS A 210 10.11 0.80 25.69
CA HIS A 210 11.09 1.87 25.80
C HIS A 210 12.52 1.43 25.42
N GLU A 211 12.83 0.14 25.54
CA GLU A 211 14.15 -0.43 25.31
C GLU A 211 14.37 -0.89 23.87
N LEU A 212 13.28 -1.17 23.11
CA LEU A 212 13.36 -1.68 21.75
C LEU A 212 14.08 -0.72 20.82
N VAL A 213 14.94 -1.28 19.97
CA VAL A 213 15.49 -0.56 18.81
C VAL A 213 14.38 -0.46 17.76
N LEU A 214 14.09 0.76 17.35
CA LEU A 214 13.20 1.07 16.25
C LEU A 214 14.02 1.71 15.12
N PRO A 215 13.63 1.51 13.85
CA PRO A 215 14.29 2.13 12.72
C PRO A 215 14.33 3.65 12.86
N THR A 216 15.43 4.26 12.49
CA THR A 216 15.49 5.72 12.37
C THR A 216 14.65 6.18 11.19
N VAL A 217 13.66 7.03 11.44
CA VAL A 217 12.85 7.62 10.37
C VAL A 217 13.67 8.69 9.69
N ILE A 218 14.04 8.48 8.43
CA ILE A 218 14.85 9.41 7.64
C ILE A 218 13.97 10.25 6.71
N ALA A 219 14.49 11.41 6.31
CA ALA A 219 13.75 12.32 5.42
C ALA A 219 13.54 11.70 4.02
N PRO A 220 12.48 12.07 3.30
CA PRO A 220 12.13 11.47 2.00
C PRO A 220 13.26 11.47 0.94
N GLY A 221 14.04 12.54 0.85
CA GLY A 221 15.19 12.65 -0.07
C GLY A 221 16.53 12.27 0.56
N ALA A 222 16.53 11.76 1.80
CA ALA A 222 17.77 11.31 2.43
C ALA A 222 18.16 9.91 1.93
N HIS A 223 19.44 9.59 2.10
CA HIS A 223 19.93 8.24 1.85
C HIS A 223 20.08 7.45 3.16
N ALA A 224 19.75 6.17 3.12
CA ALA A 224 19.97 5.23 4.21
C ALA A 224 21.44 4.80 4.35
N GLY A 225 22.23 5.03 3.31
CA GLY A 225 23.64 4.62 3.20
C GLY A 225 23.95 4.14 1.79
N THR A 226 24.80 3.13 1.67
CA THR A 226 25.19 2.54 0.38
C THR A 226 24.99 1.02 0.41
N VAL A 227 24.83 0.41 -0.77
CA VAL A 227 24.78 -1.06 -0.91
C VAL A 227 26.08 -1.65 -0.37
N GLY A 228 25.93 -2.64 0.50
CA GLY A 228 27.06 -3.34 1.13
C GLY A 228 27.80 -4.26 0.16
N ARG A 229 28.99 -4.72 0.58
CA ARG A 229 29.68 -5.82 -0.11
C ARG A 229 29.00 -7.12 0.24
N LEU A 230 28.14 -7.59 -0.65
CA LEU A 230 27.35 -8.80 -0.46
C LEU A 230 27.82 -9.88 -1.44
N PRO A 231 27.82 -11.16 -1.05
CA PRO A 231 28.16 -12.25 -1.96
C PRO A 231 27.28 -12.26 -3.22
N GLU A 232 26.01 -11.90 -3.07
CA GLU A 232 25.01 -11.82 -4.14
C GLU A 232 25.23 -10.63 -5.07
N PHE A 233 25.83 -9.57 -4.57
CA PHE A 233 26.18 -8.36 -5.31
C PHE A 233 27.67 -8.05 -5.12
N PRO A 234 28.56 -8.80 -5.78
CA PRO A 234 29.99 -8.50 -5.77
C PRO A 234 30.17 -7.08 -6.31
N THR A 235 30.88 -6.24 -5.56
CA THR A 235 31.06 -4.80 -5.85
C THR A 235 31.39 -4.59 -7.32
N PRO A 236 30.59 -3.81 -8.08
CA PRO A 236 30.84 -3.56 -9.48
C PRO A 236 32.19 -2.90 -9.68
N ALA A 237 32.93 -3.35 -10.65
CA ALA A 237 34.21 -2.76 -11.05
C ALA A 237 34.09 -1.31 -11.59
N GLY A 238 32.86 -0.78 -11.68
CA GLY A 238 32.54 0.54 -12.22
C GLY A 238 31.73 1.46 -11.29
N ALA A 239 31.26 0.98 -10.12
CA ALA A 239 30.70 1.87 -9.12
C ALA A 239 31.82 2.79 -8.64
N GLY A 240 31.70 4.10 -8.91
CA GLY A 240 32.68 5.10 -8.49
C GLY A 240 33.00 4.98 -6.98
N ALA A 241 34.00 5.69 -6.48
CA ALA A 241 34.48 5.61 -5.11
C ALA A 241 33.43 5.79 -4.01
N THR A 242 32.18 6.12 -4.36
CA THR A 242 31.05 6.39 -3.46
C THR A 242 30.08 5.23 -3.26
N GLY A 243 30.14 4.16 -4.07
CA GLY A 243 29.18 3.04 -4.01
C GLY A 243 27.77 3.40 -4.53
N ILE A 244 26.85 2.41 -4.54
CA ILE A 244 25.43 2.59 -4.94
C ILE A 244 24.67 3.19 -3.75
N VAL A 245 24.09 4.38 -3.93
CA VAL A 245 23.28 5.04 -2.87
C VAL A 245 22.00 4.28 -2.62
N VAL A 246 21.62 4.08 -1.35
CA VAL A 246 20.35 3.48 -0.95
C VAL A 246 19.42 4.58 -0.44
N GLY A 247 18.25 4.75 -1.07
CA GLY A 247 17.23 5.73 -0.67
C GLY A 247 16.48 5.32 0.60
N ALA A 248 15.61 6.20 1.06
CA ALA A 248 14.86 6.05 2.31
C ALA A 248 13.91 4.85 2.31
N GLY A 249 13.37 4.49 1.16
CA GLY A 249 12.29 3.52 1.05
C GLY A 249 10.90 4.16 1.15
N ALA A 250 9.86 3.33 1.06
CA ALA A 250 8.47 3.75 1.24
C ALA A 250 7.55 2.55 1.50
N GLY A 251 6.38 2.79 2.08
CA GLY A 251 5.26 1.87 1.95
C GLY A 251 4.74 1.83 0.50
N ASP A 252 4.15 0.71 0.07
CA ASP A 252 3.74 0.47 -1.31
C ASP A 252 2.76 1.53 -1.85
N ASN A 253 1.74 1.93 -1.05
CA ASN A 253 0.79 2.96 -1.48
C ASN A 253 1.45 4.34 -1.66
N ALA A 254 2.39 4.72 -0.78
CA ALA A 254 3.15 5.95 -0.90
C ALA A 254 4.14 5.89 -2.07
N GLY A 255 4.76 4.73 -2.29
CA GLY A 255 5.56 4.44 -3.49
C GLY A 255 4.74 4.60 -4.77
N ALA A 256 3.51 4.07 -4.80
CA ALA A 256 2.61 4.22 -5.95
C ALA A 256 2.24 5.70 -6.19
N ALA A 257 1.89 6.46 -5.14
CA ALA A 257 1.61 7.89 -5.25
C ALA A 257 2.81 8.66 -5.83
N LEU A 258 4.01 8.40 -5.33
CA LEU A 258 5.24 9.00 -5.80
C LEU A 258 5.53 8.64 -7.27
N GLY A 259 5.34 7.38 -7.65
CA GLY A 259 5.55 6.89 -9.01
C GLY A 259 4.56 7.46 -10.02
N LEU A 260 3.32 7.66 -9.61
CA LEU A 260 2.28 8.34 -10.38
C LEU A 260 2.53 9.85 -10.50
N GLY A 261 3.39 10.42 -9.66
CA GLY A 261 3.54 11.86 -9.56
C GLY A 261 2.31 12.55 -8.99
N ALA A 262 1.58 11.86 -8.10
CA ALA A 262 0.40 12.39 -7.45
C ALA A 262 0.77 13.60 -6.57
N ALA A 263 0.01 14.67 -6.68
CA ALA A 263 0.17 15.93 -5.97
C ALA A 263 -1.01 16.18 -5.02
N ALA A 264 -0.89 17.20 -4.18
CA ALA A 264 -1.99 17.60 -3.29
C ALA A 264 -3.28 17.85 -4.11
N GLY A 265 -4.36 17.20 -3.70
CA GLY A 265 -5.64 17.20 -4.42
C GLY A 265 -5.84 16.04 -5.41
N ASP A 266 -4.82 15.26 -5.73
CA ASP A 266 -4.99 14.03 -6.48
C ASP A 266 -5.45 12.90 -5.55
N VAL A 267 -6.43 12.12 -6.05
CA VAL A 267 -6.91 10.90 -5.39
C VAL A 267 -6.57 9.70 -6.27
N VAL A 268 -5.89 8.74 -5.71
CA VAL A 268 -5.63 7.46 -6.38
C VAL A 268 -6.72 6.47 -5.99
N VAL A 269 -7.39 5.92 -6.99
CA VAL A 269 -8.34 4.82 -6.85
C VAL A 269 -7.71 3.58 -7.48
N SER A 270 -7.29 2.64 -6.66
CA SER A 270 -6.65 1.41 -7.11
C SER A 270 -7.62 0.25 -7.07
N ILE A 271 -7.81 -0.40 -8.24
CA ILE A 271 -8.73 -1.53 -8.40
C ILE A 271 -7.92 -2.80 -8.66
N GLY A 272 -7.43 -3.38 -7.57
CA GLY A 272 -6.83 -4.71 -7.51
C GLY A 272 -7.84 -5.77 -7.07
N THR A 273 -7.39 -6.87 -6.49
CA THR A 273 -8.26 -7.88 -5.84
C THR A 273 -9.14 -7.23 -4.78
N SER A 274 -8.56 -6.39 -3.92
CA SER A 274 -9.22 -5.42 -3.06
C SER A 274 -9.03 -4.01 -3.62
N GLY A 275 -9.79 -3.03 -3.10
CA GLY A 275 -9.70 -1.64 -3.51
C GLY A 275 -9.01 -0.76 -2.47
N THR A 276 -8.32 0.28 -2.94
CA THR A 276 -7.88 1.37 -2.07
C THR A 276 -8.21 2.72 -2.69
N VAL A 277 -8.58 3.65 -1.83
CA VAL A 277 -8.78 5.06 -2.18
C VAL A 277 -7.88 5.87 -1.27
N PHE A 278 -6.89 6.54 -1.80
CA PHE A 278 -5.99 7.39 -1.03
C PHE A 278 -5.72 8.71 -1.74
N ALA A 279 -5.44 9.73 -0.97
CA ALA A 279 -5.23 11.07 -1.48
C ALA A 279 -3.92 11.66 -0.96
N VAL A 280 -3.25 12.48 -1.78
CA VAL A 280 -2.16 13.33 -1.29
C VAL A 280 -2.75 14.62 -0.74
N THR A 281 -2.41 14.96 0.53
CA THR A 281 -2.91 16.15 1.21
C THR A 281 -1.84 16.83 2.06
N GLU A 282 -1.96 18.13 2.25
CA GLU A 282 -1.03 18.93 3.06
C GLU A 282 -1.31 18.83 4.56
N THR A 283 -2.47 18.31 4.94
CA THR A 283 -2.91 18.25 6.34
C THR A 283 -3.05 16.81 6.83
N ALA A 284 -2.59 16.54 8.06
CA ALA A 284 -2.78 15.26 8.71
C ALA A 284 -4.26 14.98 8.95
N VAL A 285 -4.70 13.78 8.61
CA VAL A 285 -6.06 13.30 8.85
C VAL A 285 -6.08 12.44 10.13
N ARG A 286 -7.13 12.61 10.93
CA ARG A 286 -7.43 11.83 12.12
C ARG A 286 -8.88 11.40 12.08
N ASP A 287 -9.12 10.12 12.11
CA ASP A 287 -10.48 9.57 12.03
C ASP A 287 -10.74 8.59 13.16
N GLU A 288 -11.46 9.02 14.18
CA GLU A 288 -11.84 8.19 15.33
C GLU A 288 -12.81 7.04 14.96
N SER A 289 -13.48 7.12 13.82
CA SER A 289 -14.32 6.01 13.33
C SER A 289 -13.49 4.81 12.84
N GLY A 290 -12.19 5.05 12.55
CA GLY A 290 -11.28 4.04 12.00
C GLY A 290 -11.51 3.71 10.52
N THR A 291 -12.38 4.44 9.82
CA THR A 291 -12.64 4.25 8.39
C THR A 291 -11.47 4.74 7.54
N VAL A 292 -10.91 5.91 7.90
CA VAL A 292 -9.76 6.52 7.22
C VAL A 292 -8.49 6.32 8.06
N ALA A 293 -7.48 5.71 7.49
CA ALA A 293 -6.14 5.68 8.07
C ALA A 293 -5.34 6.92 7.64
N GLY A 294 -4.88 7.71 8.62
CA GLY A 294 -4.17 8.97 8.38
C GLY A 294 -2.67 8.77 8.20
N PHE A 295 -2.23 8.11 7.13
CA PHE A 295 -0.82 7.85 6.86
C PHE A 295 -0.06 9.10 6.41
N ALA A 296 1.27 9.04 6.49
CA ALA A 296 2.18 9.95 5.81
C ALA A 296 2.45 9.47 4.38
N ASP A 297 2.81 10.38 3.50
CA ASP A 297 3.30 10.05 2.17
C ASP A 297 4.85 9.95 2.12
N ALA A 298 5.40 9.66 0.94
CA ALA A 298 6.84 9.55 0.72
C ALA A 298 7.52 10.90 0.34
N THR A 299 6.82 12.05 0.42
CA THR A 299 7.38 13.35 0.02
C THR A 299 7.50 14.38 1.16
N GLY A 300 6.80 14.17 2.26
CA GLY A 300 6.70 15.12 3.39
C GLY A 300 5.27 15.58 3.64
N LEU A 301 4.32 15.14 2.81
CA LEU A 301 2.89 15.36 2.92
C LEU A 301 2.20 14.19 3.65
N PHE A 302 0.88 14.04 3.46
CA PHE A 302 0.08 12.99 4.08
C PHE A 302 -0.66 12.18 3.01
N LEU A 303 -1.00 10.94 3.36
CA LEU A 303 -1.65 9.97 2.48
C LEU A 303 -2.82 9.30 3.20
N PRO A 304 -3.88 10.04 3.57
CA PRO A 304 -5.05 9.38 4.12
C PRO A 304 -5.59 8.34 3.16
N LEU A 305 -5.94 7.15 3.70
CA LEU A 305 -6.27 5.96 2.93
C LEU A 305 -7.51 5.27 3.48
N VAL A 306 -8.36 4.83 2.56
CA VAL A 306 -9.49 3.94 2.80
C VAL A 306 -9.27 2.65 2.01
N ALA A 307 -9.49 1.51 2.63
CA ALA A 307 -9.39 0.21 1.98
C ALA A 307 -10.74 -0.51 1.95
N THR A 308 -11.06 -1.15 0.82
CA THR A 308 -12.22 -2.04 0.66
C THR A 308 -11.76 -3.49 0.51
N LEU A 309 -12.62 -4.45 0.87
CA LEU A 309 -12.34 -5.87 0.64
C LEU A 309 -12.68 -6.31 -0.78
N ASN A 310 -13.72 -5.71 -1.35
CA ASN A 310 -14.26 -6.09 -2.64
C ASN A 310 -13.88 -5.06 -3.71
N ALA A 311 -13.22 -5.53 -4.81
CA ALA A 311 -12.94 -4.71 -5.97
C ALA A 311 -12.99 -5.54 -7.27
N ALA A 312 -11.88 -5.81 -7.96
CA ALA A 312 -11.89 -6.50 -9.25
C ALA A 312 -12.59 -7.87 -9.21
N ARG A 313 -12.53 -8.59 -8.09
CA ARG A 313 -13.23 -9.88 -7.90
C ARG A 313 -14.73 -9.81 -8.14
N ILE A 314 -15.35 -8.65 -7.92
CA ILE A 314 -16.78 -8.43 -8.24
C ILE A 314 -17.02 -8.69 -9.72
N LEU A 315 -16.12 -8.18 -10.57
CA LEU A 315 -16.21 -8.35 -12.03
C LEU A 315 -15.97 -9.82 -12.42
N ASP A 316 -15.03 -10.51 -11.75
CA ASP A 316 -14.76 -11.95 -11.97
C ASP A 316 -16.01 -12.78 -11.71
N VAL A 317 -16.68 -12.56 -10.58
CA VAL A 317 -17.89 -13.29 -10.19
C VAL A 317 -19.01 -13.07 -11.21
N VAL A 318 -19.27 -11.81 -11.60
CA VAL A 318 -20.38 -11.51 -12.52
C VAL A 318 -20.06 -11.93 -13.95
N ALA A 319 -18.81 -11.84 -14.39
CA ALA A 319 -18.37 -12.39 -15.67
C ALA A 319 -18.57 -13.91 -15.72
N GLY A 320 -18.22 -14.61 -14.64
CA GLY A 320 -18.48 -16.05 -14.51
C GLY A 320 -19.95 -16.43 -14.54
N LEU A 321 -20.81 -15.66 -13.84
CA LEU A 321 -22.26 -15.86 -13.87
C LEU A 321 -22.87 -15.66 -15.27
N LEU A 322 -22.34 -14.67 -16.02
CA LEU A 322 -22.79 -14.38 -17.38
C LEU A 322 -22.16 -15.29 -18.44
N GLY A 323 -21.14 -16.08 -18.08
CA GLY A 323 -20.38 -16.93 -19.01
C GLY A 323 -19.59 -16.14 -20.05
N VAL A 324 -19.02 -14.99 -19.65
CA VAL A 324 -18.26 -14.07 -20.53
C VAL A 324 -16.88 -13.75 -19.98
N GLY A 325 -16.00 -13.22 -20.83
CA GLY A 325 -14.74 -12.62 -20.41
C GLY A 325 -14.90 -11.15 -19.98
N HIS A 326 -13.83 -10.55 -19.43
CA HIS A 326 -13.85 -9.16 -18.94
C HIS A 326 -14.13 -8.14 -20.04
N GLU A 327 -13.64 -8.36 -21.27
CA GLU A 327 -13.87 -7.47 -22.40
C GLU A 327 -15.37 -7.46 -22.80
N GLU A 328 -15.99 -8.65 -22.90
CA GLU A 328 -17.41 -8.76 -23.20
C GLU A 328 -18.28 -8.24 -22.06
N LEU A 329 -17.87 -8.46 -20.79
CA LEU A 329 -18.55 -7.87 -19.63
C LEU A 329 -18.59 -6.34 -19.75
N GLY A 330 -17.45 -5.71 -20.10
CA GLY A 330 -17.38 -4.28 -20.32
C GLY A 330 -18.28 -3.82 -21.48
N THR A 331 -18.30 -4.55 -22.58
CA THR A 331 -19.17 -4.26 -23.74
C THR A 331 -20.63 -4.31 -23.33
N LEU A 332 -21.06 -5.36 -22.63
CA LEU A 332 -22.41 -5.47 -22.09
C LEU A 332 -22.76 -4.30 -21.15
N ALA A 333 -21.86 -3.96 -20.25
CA ALA A 333 -22.07 -2.86 -19.28
C ALA A 333 -22.30 -1.52 -19.99
N LEU A 334 -21.59 -1.24 -21.08
CA LEU A 334 -21.73 0.00 -21.85
C LEU A 334 -22.99 0.07 -22.72
N THR A 335 -23.67 -1.05 -22.96
CA THR A 335 -24.96 -1.05 -23.70
C THR A 335 -26.17 -0.76 -22.79
N ALA A 336 -26.00 -0.87 -21.48
CA ALA A 336 -27.04 -0.50 -20.53
C ALA A 336 -26.98 0.99 -20.18
N GLU A 337 -28.12 1.59 -19.88
CA GLU A 337 -28.21 2.97 -19.43
C GLU A 337 -27.71 3.13 -17.99
N PRO A 338 -27.22 4.32 -17.58
CA PRO A 338 -26.86 4.63 -16.21
C PRO A 338 -27.95 4.28 -15.21
N GLY A 339 -27.58 3.59 -14.12
CA GLY A 339 -28.51 3.07 -13.13
C GLY A 339 -29.07 1.69 -13.45
N SER A 340 -28.53 1.01 -14.51
CA SER A 340 -28.76 -0.44 -14.77
C SER A 340 -30.23 -0.85 -14.82
N GLY A 341 -31.12 0.03 -15.30
CA GLY A 341 -32.57 -0.21 -15.31
C GLY A 341 -33.19 -0.40 -13.92
N GLY A 342 -32.55 0.08 -12.87
CA GLY A 342 -32.96 -0.07 -11.48
C GLY A 342 -32.30 -1.23 -10.73
N LEU A 343 -31.43 -2.02 -11.38
CA LEU A 343 -30.61 -3.01 -10.68
C LEU A 343 -29.49 -2.31 -9.91
N VAL A 344 -29.27 -2.73 -8.66
CA VAL A 344 -28.18 -2.28 -7.83
C VAL A 344 -27.48 -3.49 -7.22
N LEU A 345 -26.19 -3.64 -7.49
CA LEU A 345 -25.36 -4.61 -6.80
C LEU A 345 -24.66 -3.95 -5.61
N GLN A 346 -24.98 -4.40 -4.39
CA GLN A 346 -24.20 -4.13 -3.19
C GLN A 346 -23.13 -5.23 -3.07
N PRO A 347 -21.83 -4.94 -3.30
CA PRO A 347 -20.86 -5.97 -3.66
C PRO A 347 -20.09 -6.54 -2.46
N TYR A 348 -20.71 -6.78 -1.32
CA TYR A 348 -20.06 -7.23 -0.09
C TYR A 348 -19.90 -8.76 -0.02
N PHE A 349 -19.21 -9.35 -1.02
CA PHE A 349 -19.15 -10.81 -1.20
C PHE A 349 -18.54 -11.58 -0.04
N GLU A 350 -17.59 -11.00 0.67
CA GLU A 350 -16.89 -11.61 1.82
C GLU A 350 -16.88 -10.65 3.01
N GLY A 351 -18.01 -10.00 3.26
CA GLY A 351 -18.07 -8.85 4.12
C GLY A 351 -17.51 -7.60 3.44
N GLU A 352 -17.44 -6.49 4.16
CA GLU A 352 -16.80 -5.27 3.70
C GLU A 352 -16.09 -4.54 4.86
N ARG A 353 -14.98 -3.89 4.55
CA ARG A 353 -14.21 -3.06 5.50
C ARG A 353 -14.73 -1.64 5.53
N THR A 354 -15.07 -1.10 4.37
CA THR A 354 -15.61 0.26 4.23
C THR A 354 -16.87 0.22 3.36
N PRO A 355 -18.07 0.35 4.01
CA PRO A 355 -18.30 0.45 5.45
C PRO A 355 -17.93 -0.82 6.23
N ASN A 356 -17.71 -0.72 7.55
CA ASN A 356 -17.37 -1.88 8.38
C ASN A 356 -18.58 -2.81 8.57
N ARG A 357 -18.67 -3.81 7.70
CA ARG A 357 -19.73 -4.84 7.65
C ARG A 357 -19.09 -6.22 7.42
N PRO A 358 -18.39 -6.77 8.41
CA PRO A 358 -17.58 -7.99 8.23
C PRO A 358 -18.42 -9.24 7.92
N ASP A 359 -19.68 -9.27 8.32
CA ASP A 359 -20.58 -10.40 8.12
C ASP A 359 -21.59 -10.20 6.96
N ALA A 360 -21.42 -9.13 6.17
CA ALA A 360 -22.31 -8.85 5.05
C ALA A 360 -22.08 -9.83 3.89
N ALA A 361 -23.13 -10.04 3.09
CA ALA A 361 -23.04 -10.75 1.82
C ALA A 361 -23.49 -9.83 0.68
N ALA A 362 -22.98 -10.11 -0.53
CA ALA A 362 -23.42 -9.38 -1.71
C ALA A 362 -24.91 -9.55 -1.95
N THR A 363 -25.58 -8.45 -2.31
CA THR A 363 -27.02 -8.42 -2.55
C THR A 363 -27.32 -7.68 -3.84
N LEU A 364 -28.20 -8.24 -4.64
CA LEU A 364 -28.73 -7.63 -5.87
C LEU A 364 -30.14 -7.13 -5.62
N PHE A 365 -30.36 -5.83 -5.72
CA PHE A 365 -31.65 -5.17 -5.54
C PHE A 365 -32.29 -4.81 -6.87
N GLY A 366 -33.59 -4.55 -6.88
CA GLY A 366 -34.28 -3.98 -8.01
C GLY A 366 -34.58 -4.96 -9.16
N MET A 367 -34.52 -6.27 -8.94
CA MET A 367 -34.82 -7.28 -9.96
C MET A 367 -36.31 -7.29 -10.33
N THR A 368 -36.57 -7.05 -11.60
CA THR A 368 -37.89 -7.19 -12.25
C THR A 368 -37.72 -7.94 -13.56
N LEU A 369 -38.81 -8.34 -14.20
CA LEU A 369 -38.73 -8.97 -15.53
C LEU A 369 -38.10 -8.07 -16.57
N ALA A 370 -38.22 -6.75 -16.43
CA ALA A 370 -37.68 -5.77 -17.37
C ALA A 370 -36.22 -5.42 -17.07
N SER A 371 -35.86 -5.32 -15.79
CA SER A 371 -34.49 -4.92 -15.40
C SER A 371 -33.49 -6.07 -15.43
N THR A 372 -33.93 -7.32 -15.37
CA THR A 372 -33.08 -8.51 -15.26
C THR A 372 -32.57 -8.92 -16.67
N THR A 373 -31.62 -8.17 -17.20
CA THR A 373 -30.94 -8.46 -18.46
C THR A 373 -29.44 -8.65 -18.22
N ARG A 374 -28.74 -9.24 -19.19
CA ARG A 374 -27.28 -9.44 -19.11
C ARG A 374 -26.55 -8.09 -19.04
N GLU A 375 -27.00 -7.13 -19.82
CA GLU A 375 -26.44 -5.79 -19.93
C GLU A 375 -26.56 -5.03 -18.61
N ASN A 376 -27.75 -5.03 -18.03
CA ASN A 376 -28.01 -4.38 -16.76
C ASN A 376 -27.24 -5.05 -15.61
N LEU A 377 -27.10 -6.39 -15.59
CA LEU A 377 -26.34 -7.09 -14.58
C LEU A 377 -24.83 -6.78 -14.70
N ALA A 378 -24.31 -6.76 -15.93
CA ALA A 378 -22.91 -6.37 -16.19
C ALA A 378 -22.64 -4.92 -15.73
N ARG A 379 -23.54 -4.00 -16.05
CA ARG A 379 -23.42 -2.60 -15.64
C ARG A 379 -23.56 -2.42 -14.13
N ALA A 380 -24.54 -3.07 -13.50
CA ALA A 380 -24.72 -3.01 -12.04
C ALA A 380 -23.46 -3.51 -11.28
N ALA A 381 -22.72 -4.46 -11.84
CA ALA A 381 -21.45 -4.91 -11.26
C ALA A 381 -20.37 -3.83 -11.27
N VAL A 382 -20.23 -3.12 -12.39
CA VAL A 382 -19.26 -2.01 -12.50
C VAL A 382 -19.71 -0.83 -11.65
N GLU A 383 -20.99 -0.46 -11.69
CA GLU A 383 -21.54 0.62 -10.86
C GLU A 383 -21.40 0.33 -9.38
N GLY A 384 -21.72 -0.90 -8.93
CA GLY A 384 -21.59 -1.29 -7.53
C GLY A 384 -20.15 -1.25 -7.01
N LEU A 385 -19.20 -1.74 -7.82
CA LEU A 385 -17.77 -1.64 -7.52
C LEU A 385 -17.34 -0.18 -7.35
N LEU A 386 -17.67 0.67 -8.31
CA LEU A 386 -17.27 2.09 -8.32
C LEU A 386 -17.97 2.90 -7.23
N CYS A 387 -19.23 2.59 -6.91
CA CYS A 387 -19.95 3.21 -5.79
C CYS A 387 -19.29 2.87 -4.44
N GLY A 388 -18.86 1.62 -4.22
CA GLY A 388 -18.13 1.26 -3.02
C GLY A 388 -16.81 2.05 -2.88
N LEU A 389 -16.10 2.30 -3.98
CA LEU A 389 -14.89 3.15 -3.97
C LEU A 389 -15.24 4.64 -3.82
N ALA A 390 -16.40 5.09 -4.35
CA ALA A 390 -16.88 6.45 -4.16
C ALA A 390 -17.29 6.71 -2.69
N ASP A 391 -17.80 5.71 -1.97
CA ASP A 391 -18.01 5.81 -0.51
C ASP A 391 -16.67 6.02 0.22
N GLY A 392 -15.60 5.36 -0.23
CA GLY A 392 -14.24 5.61 0.27
C GLY A 392 -13.77 7.05 0.02
N LEU A 393 -14.02 7.60 -1.16
CA LEU A 393 -13.76 9.01 -1.46
C LEU A 393 -14.61 9.95 -0.57
N GLY A 394 -15.88 9.60 -0.34
CA GLY A 394 -16.76 10.30 0.58
C GLY A 394 -16.19 10.38 1.99
N ALA A 395 -15.72 9.24 2.51
CA ALA A 395 -15.09 9.18 3.84
C ALA A 395 -13.84 10.07 3.95
N LEU A 396 -13.01 10.14 2.90
CA LEU A 396 -11.88 11.08 2.84
C LEU A 396 -12.36 12.55 2.88
N ARG A 397 -13.39 12.89 2.10
CA ARG A 397 -13.96 14.24 2.04
C ARG A 397 -14.57 14.68 3.36
N ASP A 398 -15.22 13.77 4.08
CA ASP A 398 -15.78 14.02 5.41
C ASP A 398 -14.69 14.38 6.44
N ARG A 399 -13.44 14.05 6.15
CA ARG A 399 -12.25 14.41 6.92
C ARG A 399 -11.48 15.61 6.34
N GLY A 400 -12.11 16.35 5.42
CA GLY A 400 -11.56 17.59 4.87
C GLY A 400 -10.60 17.42 3.69
N VAL A 401 -10.49 16.22 3.14
CA VAL A 401 -9.65 15.96 1.97
C VAL A 401 -10.33 16.50 0.71
N SER A 402 -9.64 17.36 -0.02
CA SER A 402 -10.09 17.86 -1.32
C SER A 402 -9.68 16.89 -2.44
N ALA A 403 -10.58 16.67 -3.41
CA ALA A 403 -10.32 15.90 -4.61
C ALA A 403 -10.49 16.80 -5.84
N SER A 404 -9.45 16.94 -6.64
CA SER A 404 -9.48 17.68 -7.90
C SER A 404 -9.46 16.76 -9.12
N ARG A 405 -8.89 15.56 -8.97
CA ARG A 405 -8.74 14.56 -10.01
C ARG A 405 -8.63 13.17 -9.41
N ILE A 406 -9.12 12.16 -10.12
CA ILE A 406 -8.88 10.74 -9.81
C ILE A 406 -7.83 10.20 -10.75
N LEU A 407 -6.83 9.52 -10.21
CA LEU A 407 -5.92 8.63 -10.90
C LEU A 407 -6.43 7.20 -10.70
N LEU A 408 -7.06 6.64 -11.74
CA LEU A 408 -7.65 5.30 -11.68
C LEU A 408 -6.63 4.27 -12.15
N VAL A 409 -6.22 3.37 -11.26
CA VAL A 409 -5.16 2.40 -11.51
C VAL A 409 -5.58 0.97 -11.15
N GLY A 410 -4.75 0.00 -11.51
CA GLY A 410 -4.98 -1.43 -11.26
C GLY A 410 -5.50 -2.17 -12.50
N GLY A 411 -5.56 -3.50 -12.40
CA GLY A 411 -5.90 -4.35 -13.55
C GLY A 411 -7.29 -4.06 -14.13
N ALA A 412 -8.29 -3.84 -13.29
CA ALA A 412 -9.65 -3.57 -13.74
C ALA A 412 -9.80 -2.18 -14.42
N ALA A 413 -8.93 -1.23 -14.13
CA ALA A 413 -8.92 0.09 -14.78
C ALA A 413 -8.59 0.02 -16.28
N GLN A 414 -8.01 -1.10 -16.75
CA GLN A 414 -7.73 -1.34 -18.17
C GLN A 414 -8.99 -1.66 -18.97
N ASN A 415 -10.10 -2.02 -18.34
CA ASN A 415 -11.36 -2.19 -19.01
C ASN A 415 -12.01 -0.82 -19.30
N ALA A 416 -12.23 -0.52 -20.59
CA ALA A 416 -12.77 0.77 -21.02
C ALA A 416 -14.10 1.13 -20.34
N ALA A 417 -14.97 0.14 -20.05
CA ALA A 417 -16.23 0.37 -19.36
C ALA A 417 -16.03 0.91 -17.95
N VAL A 418 -14.99 0.44 -17.24
CA VAL A 418 -14.69 0.91 -15.87
C VAL A 418 -14.33 2.39 -15.90
N GLY A 419 -13.52 2.84 -16.85
CA GLY A 419 -13.16 4.26 -16.99
C GLY A 419 -14.35 5.16 -17.35
N VAL A 420 -15.17 4.72 -18.30
CA VAL A 420 -16.38 5.46 -18.71
C VAL A 420 -17.35 5.57 -17.55
N ILE A 421 -17.70 4.45 -16.90
CA ILE A 421 -18.66 4.43 -15.78
C ILE A 421 -18.09 5.15 -14.57
N ALA A 422 -16.76 5.12 -14.34
CA ALA A 422 -16.13 5.92 -13.30
C ALA A 422 -16.40 7.42 -13.47
N SER A 423 -16.38 7.94 -14.71
CA SER A 423 -16.74 9.35 -14.98
C SER A 423 -18.21 9.68 -14.73
N GLU A 424 -19.06 8.68 -14.66
CA GLU A 424 -20.50 8.81 -14.33
C GLU A 424 -20.78 8.70 -12.83
N VAL A 425 -19.90 7.99 -12.10
CA VAL A 425 -20.01 7.81 -10.64
C VAL A 425 -19.31 8.93 -9.88
N PHE A 426 -18.06 9.25 -10.28
CA PHE A 426 -17.29 10.29 -9.61
C PHE A 426 -17.65 11.68 -10.15
N ASP A 427 -17.54 12.69 -9.27
CA ASP A 427 -17.86 14.09 -9.59
C ASP A 427 -16.62 14.95 -9.90
N VAL A 428 -15.49 14.30 -10.14
CA VAL A 428 -14.22 14.90 -10.57
C VAL A 428 -13.65 14.15 -11.78
N PRO A 429 -12.79 14.78 -12.59
CA PRO A 429 -12.20 14.11 -13.76
C PRO A 429 -11.46 12.83 -13.39
N VAL A 430 -11.55 11.82 -14.25
CA VAL A 430 -10.88 10.53 -14.09
C VAL A 430 -9.79 10.39 -15.14
N SER A 431 -8.55 10.26 -14.69
CA SER A 431 -7.39 10.00 -15.55
C SER A 431 -6.91 8.57 -15.33
N ILE A 432 -6.71 7.84 -16.42
CA ILE A 432 -6.16 6.49 -16.41
C ILE A 432 -4.73 6.57 -16.93
N PRO A 433 -3.71 6.41 -16.07
CA PRO A 433 -2.32 6.39 -16.51
C PRO A 433 -2.00 5.19 -17.38
N GLU A 434 -0.96 5.31 -18.23
CA GLU A 434 -0.40 4.16 -18.94
C GLU A 434 -0.03 3.05 -17.96
N PRO A 435 -0.31 1.77 -18.25
CA PRO A 435 0.03 0.67 -17.39
C PRO A 435 1.52 0.64 -17.03
N GLY A 436 1.83 0.50 -15.74
CA GLY A 436 3.20 0.51 -15.27
C GLY A 436 3.37 0.00 -13.84
N GLU A 437 4.60 -0.25 -13.45
CA GLU A 437 4.98 -0.66 -12.10
C GLU A 437 5.18 0.60 -11.23
N TYR A 438 4.08 1.25 -10.84
CA TYR A 438 4.11 2.57 -10.20
C TYR A 438 4.84 2.56 -8.85
N VAL A 439 4.70 1.50 -8.06
CA VAL A 439 5.39 1.35 -6.76
C VAL A 439 6.91 1.36 -6.97
N ALA A 440 7.40 0.49 -7.85
CA ALA A 440 8.82 0.42 -8.18
C ALA A 440 9.31 1.70 -8.89
N ALA A 441 8.46 2.33 -9.72
CA ALA A 441 8.77 3.62 -10.35
C ALA A 441 8.94 4.73 -9.32
N GLY A 442 8.10 4.75 -8.27
CA GLY A 442 8.20 5.69 -7.16
C GLY A 442 9.46 5.47 -6.34
N ALA A 443 9.80 4.21 -6.06
CA ALA A 443 11.06 3.87 -5.41
C ALA A 443 12.28 4.31 -6.26
N ALA A 444 12.24 4.10 -7.59
CA ALA A 444 13.31 4.59 -8.48
C ALA A 444 13.42 6.14 -8.47
N ARG A 445 12.28 6.82 -8.43
CA ARG A 445 12.23 8.29 -8.31
C ARG A 445 12.84 8.76 -7.00
N GLN A 446 12.56 8.07 -5.89
CA GLN A 446 13.17 8.36 -4.59
C GLN A 446 14.68 8.05 -4.58
N ALA A 447 15.13 6.97 -5.24
CA ALA A 447 16.55 6.67 -5.41
C ALA A 447 17.28 7.83 -6.14
N GLY A 448 16.65 8.36 -7.20
CA GLY A 448 17.14 9.55 -7.90
C GLY A 448 17.21 10.77 -6.99
N TRP A 449 16.19 10.98 -6.16
CA TRP A 449 16.16 12.06 -5.16
C TRP A 449 17.30 11.94 -4.14
N ALA A 450 17.48 10.75 -3.58
CA ALA A 450 18.56 10.48 -2.63
C ALA A 450 19.96 10.68 -3.24
N LEU A 451 20.11 10.42 -4.54
CA LEU A 451 21.38 10.59 -5.26
C LEU A 451 21.71 12.06 -5.56
N THR A 452 20.71 12.84 -5.95
CA THR A 452 20.92 14.21 -6.47
C THR A 452 20.56 15.32 -5.47
N GLY A 453 19.79 15.00 -4.43
CA GLY A 453 19.20 15.98 -3.51
C GLY A 453 17.92 16.63 -4.04
N GLU A 454 17.52 16.34 -5.29
CA GLU A 454 16.32 16.88 -5.93
C GLU A 454 15.39 15.77 -6.41
N LEU A 455 14.08 15.94 -6.20
CA LEU A 455 13.09 14.99 -6.68
C LEU A 455 13.02 15.04 -8.21
N PRO A 456 13.30 13.93 -8.92
CA PRO A 456 13.24 13.89 -10.37
C PRO A 456 11.85 14.28 -10.91
N ALA A 457 11.81 15.20 -11.87
CA ALA A 457 10.56 15.74 -12.43
C ALA A 457 10.01 14.85 -13.58
N TRP A 458 9.90 13.53 -13.32
CA TRP A 458 9.33 12.61 -14.29
C TRP A 458 7.81 12.76 -14.35
N SER A 459 7.27 12.77 -15.55
CA SER A 459 5.83 12.77 -15.79
C SER A 459 5.30 11.36 -16.02
N THR A 460 4.13 11.07 -15.47
CA THR A 460 3.40 9.84 -15.79
C THR A 460 2.52 10.10 -17.01
N ALA A 461 2.69 9.28 -18.04
CA ALA A 461 1.85 9.37 -19.22
C ALA A 461 0.41 8.95 -18.87
N ILE A 462 -0.56 9.73 -19.33
CA ILE A 462 -1.99 9.44 -19.19
C ILE A 462 -2.47 8.80 -20.48
N ALA A 463 -2.98 7.57 -20.41
CA ALA A 463 -3.53 6.85 -21.53
C ALA A 463 -4.90 7.38 -21.94
N VAL A 464 -5.77 7.65 -20.94
CA VAL A 464 -7.15 8.10 -21.19
C VAL A 464 -7.54 9.12 -20.13
N GLU A 465 -8.26 10.16 -20.56
CA GLU A 465 -8.92 11.13 -19.68
C GLU A 465 -10.42 11.13 -19.91
N HIS A 466 -11.18 10.99 -18.84
CA HIS A 466 -12.62 11.10 -18.86
C HIS A 466 -13.06 12.37 -18.11
N PRO A 467 -13.69 13.32 -18.81
CA PRO A 467 -14.30 14.47 -18.15
C PRO A 467 -15.49 14.01 -17.30
N VAL A 468 -15.86 14.82 -16.32
CA VAL A 468 -17.03 14.55 -15.45
C VAL A 468 -18.28 14.40 -16.28
N ARG A 469 -19.02 13.30 -16.06
CA ARG A 469 -20.31 12.98 -16.69
C ARG A 469 -21.33 12.48 -15.67
N THR A 470 -21.23 12.91 -14.43
CA THR A 470 -21.97 12.36 -13.29
C THR A 470 -23.43 12.05 -13.62
N ALA A 471 -23.82 10.78 -13.49
CA ALA A 471 -25.17 10.31 -13.60
C ALA A 471 -25.74 10.10 -12.17
N ALA A 472 -26.46 11.10 -11.64
CA ALA A 472 -26.94 11.12 -10.26
C ALA A 472 -27.71 9.88 -9.86
N VAL A 473 -28.47 9.29 -10.82
CA VAL A 473 -29.27 8.07 -10.62
C VAL A 473 -28.46 6.90 -10.04
N ILE A 474 -27.18 6.75 -10.44
CA ILE A 474 -26.32 5.66 -9.95
C ILE A 474 -26.10 5.77 -8.44
N GLY A 475 -25.58 6.91 -8.01
CA GLY A 475 -25.33 7.17 -6.58
C GLY A 475 -26.60 7.23 -5.73
N GLU A 476 -27.69 7.76 -6.27
CA GLU A 476 -29.00 7.80 -5.57
C GLU A 476 -29.54 6.41 -5.30
N GLN A 477 -29.55 5.52 -6.32
CA GLN A 477 -30.00 4.15 -6.18
C GLN A 477 -29.10 3.35 -5.22
N TYR A 478 -27.76 3.50 -5.33
CA TYR A 478 -26.81 2.80 -4.46
C TYR A 478 -26.99 3.21 -2.98
N ARG A 479 -27.09 4.50 -2.69
CA ARG A 479 -27.34 4.98 -1.32
C ARG A 479 -28.69 4.53 -0.75
N ALA A 480 -29.72 4.43 -1.58
CA ALA A 480 -31.04 3.98 -1.14
C ALA A 480 -31.02 2.55 -0.61
N VAL A 481 -30.16 1.67 -1.18
CA VAL A 481 -30.05 0.27 -0.72
C VAL A 481 -28.96 0.09 0.34
N ALA A 482 -27.96 0.96 0.40
CA ALA A 482 -26.90 0.88 1.40
C ALA A 482 -27.41 1.13 2.84
N SER A 483 -28.56 1.77 2.97
CA SER A 483 -29.25 2.06 4.24
C SER A 483 -30.23 0.96 4.65
N ALA A 484 -30.52 -0.01 3.79
CA ALA A 484 -31.43 -1.11 4.04
C ALA A 484 -30.69 -2.33 4.58
#